data_6dbfb10baa75c29ad1152ce022c9c599
#
_entry.id   6dbfb10baa75c29ad1152ce022c9c599
#
_cell.length_a   1.000
_cell.length_b   1.000
_cell.length_c   1.000
_cell.angle_alpha   90.00
_cell.angle_beta   90.00
_cell.angle_gamma   90.00
#
_symmetry.space_group_name_H-M   'P 1'
#
loop_
_entity.id
_entity.type
_entity.pdbx_description
1 polymer ?
#
loop_
_entity_poly.entity_id
_entity_poly.type
_entity_poly.pdbx_seq_one_letter_code
_entity_poly.pdbx_strand_id
1 'polypeptide(L)'
;MSAAKTQKVRPVKKAYARAGVDVDLGNAVKSRIHAKVKITHGPEVLGKIGGFGGLFQPNFSGMREPVLVSSVDGVGTKLKIAFAMNRHDTVGQDLVNHCVNDIAVLGARPLFFLDYIGAERLEPQVFEQLISGFTKACKAAKCALIGGETAQMPGMYQRGEYDLAGTIVGVVDRKKMIDGNRITPGDAVLGLPSNGLHTNGYSLARKILFEQMQLSPSSKLPALAKTLGEELLRVHRNYQPLLASLPSGMVKGLAHITGGGLLDNLPRVLPKNCDAVIETRAWKTPAIFETLQRGGDVEQTEMYQVFNMGIGMAIIASQKDAPEIIRRTRAKRIGSIERGSGCVGLSF
;
A
#
# COMPACT_ATOMS: atom_id res chain seq x y z
N MET A 1 -16.03 -2.79 64.75
CA MET A 1 -15.36 -2.63 63.44
C MET A 1 -16.36 -3.01 62.36
N SER A 2 -16.95 -2.02 61.68
CA SER A 2 -17.94 -2.24 60.62
C SER A 2 -17.26 -2.56 59.30
N ALA A 3 -17.53 -3.72 58.76
CA ALA A 3 -17.01 -4.15 57.44
C ALA A 3 -17.65 -3.28 56.34
N ALA A 4 -16.84 -2.51 55.65
CA ALA A 4 -17.28 -1.74 54.50
C ALA A 4 -17.79 -2.69 53.42
N LYS A 5 -19.09 -2.64 53.12
CA LYS A 5 -19.70 -3.40 52.00
C LYS A 5 -19.17 -2.83 50.69
N THR A 6 -18.29 -3.59 50.01
CA THR A 6 -17.87 -3.31 48.66
C THR A 6 -19.08 -3.41 47.75
N GLN A 7 -19.58 -2.28 47.30
CA GLN A 7 -20.65 -2.20 46.32
C GLN A 7 -20.07 -2.59 44.98
N LYS A 8 -20.53 -3.69 44.38
CA LYS A 8 -20.24 -4.03 42.96
C LYS A 8 -20.81 -2.91 42.09
N VAL A 9 -19.93 -2.06 41.60
CA VAL A 9 -20.28 -1.01 40.64
C VAL A 9 -20.77 -1.71 39.38
N ARG A 10 -22.09 -1.70 39.14
CA ARG A 10 -22.61 -2.07 37.82
C ARG A 10 -22.04 -1.08 36.81
N PRO A 11 -21.52 -1.54 35.66
CA PRO A 11 -21.02 -0.62 34.65
C PRO A 11 -22.16 0.31 34.24
N VAL A 12 -22.03 1.57 34.59
CA VAL A 12 -22.98 2.64 34.21
C VAL A 12 -22.81 2.81 32.71
N LYS A 13 -23.62 2.05 31.95
CA LYS A 13 -23.75 2.33 30.54
C LYS A 13 -24.10 3.82 30.39
N LYS A 14 -23.32 4.59 29.55
CA LYS A 14 -24.01 5.18 28.41
C LYS A 14 -23.90 6.67 28.21
N ALA A 15 -23.25 7.43 29.03
CA ALA A 15 -22.96 8.81 28.67
C ALA A 15 -22.00 8.83 27.46
N TYR A 16 -20.95 8.01 27.54
CA TYR A 16 -19.93 7.91 26.47
C TYR A 16 -20.48 7.24 25.19
N ALA A 17 -21.28 6.17 25.32
CA ALA A 17 -21.96 5.54 24.18
C ALA A 17 -23.01 6.48 23.53
N ARG A 18 -23.71 7.30 24.33
CA ARG A 18 -24.61 8.34 23.80
C ARG A 18 -23.85 9.46 23.06
N ALA A 19 -22.61 9.71 23.45
CA ALA A 19 -21.72 10.64 22.75
C ALA A 19 -21.07 10.01 21.48
N GLY A 20 -21.45 8.77 21.11
CA GLY A 20 -20.98 8.10 19.90
C GLY A 20 -19.80 7.13 20.09
N VAL A 21 -19.31 6.94 21.35
CA VAL A 21 -18.17 6.05 21.63
C VAL A 21 -18.64 4.85 22.46
N ASP A 22 -18.79 3.70 21.82
CA ASP A 22 -19.22 2.45 22.46
C ASP A 22 -18.02 1.54 22.78
N VAL A 23 -17.54 1.61 24.01
CA VAL A 23 -16.40 0.82 24.50
C VAL A 23 -16.73 -0.68 24.56
N ASP A 24 -17.97 -1.05 24.94
CA ASP A 24 -18.36 -2.47 25.04
C ASP A 24 -18.37 -3.12 23.67
N LEU A 25 -18.92 -2.41 22.67
CA LEU A 25 -18.89 -2.85 21.27
C LEU A 25 -17.43 -2.99 20.77
N GLY A 26 -16.59 -2.01 21.05
CA GLY A 26 -15.17 -2.05 20.71
C GLY A 26 -14.46 -3.29 21.27
N ASN A 27 -14.70 -3.62 22.54
CA ASN A 27 -14.12 -4.80 23.17
C ASN A 27 -14.65 -6.10 22.59
N ALA A 28 -15.97 -6.20 22.31
CA ALA A 28 -16.56 -7.37 21.68
C ALA A 28 -16.02 -7.62 20.27
N VAL A 29 -15.82 -6.58 19.49
CA VAL A 29 -15.23 -6.68 18.15
C VAL A 29 -13.76 -7.07 18.23
N LYS A 30 -12.97 -6.46 19.13
CA LYS A 30 -11.56 -6.83 19.35
C LYS A 30 -11.40 -8.31 19.69
N SER A 31 -12.27 -8.89 20.50
CA SER A 31 -12.20 -10.33 20.84
C SER A 31 -12.40 -11.25 19.65
N ARG A 32 -13.26 -10.88 18.70
CA ARG A 32 -13.54 -11.69 17.48
C ARG A 32 -12.38 -11.72 16.49
N ILE A 33 -11.56 -10.67 16.47
CA ILE A 33 -10.45 -10.56 15.51
C ILE A 33 -9.15 -11.21 16.00
N HIS A 34 -9.05 -11.55 17.29
CA HIS A 34 -7.84 -12.16 17.87
C HIS A 34 -7.36 -13.39 17.08
N ALA A 35 -8.26 -14.31 16.73
CA ALA A 35 -7.92 -15.50 15.97
C ALA A 35 -7.38 -15.14 14.56
N LYS A 36 -8.00 -14.14 13.91
CA LYS A 36 -7.60 -13.68 12.58
C LYS A 36 -6.21 -13.04 12.62
N VAL A 37 -5.93 -12.19 13.60
CA VAL A 37 -4.63 -11.52 13.73
C VAL A 37 -3.53 -12.53 14.06
N LYS A 38 -3.82 -13.48 14.95
CA LYS A 38 -2.87 -14.52 15.38
C LYS A 38 -2.31 -15.37 14.24
N ILE A 39 -3.04 -15.53 13.13
CA ILE A 39 -2.53 -16.29 11.95
C ILE A 39 -1.34 -15.61 11.25
N THR A 40 -1.07 -14.34 11.55
CA THR A 40 0.10 -13.60 11.04
C THR A 40 1.30 -13.70 11.97
N HIS A 41 1.13 -14.21 13.20
CA HIS A 41 2.18 -14.27 14.22
C HIS A 41 3.06 -15.49 14.04
N GLY A 42 4.35 -15.27 14.06
CA GLY A 42 5.39 -16.29 14.23
C GLY A 42 5.94 -16.30 15.68
N PRO A 43 6.98 -17.08 15.93
CA PRO A 43 7.64 -17.15 17.24
C PRO A 43 8.28 -15.82 17.67
N GLU A 44 8.48 -14.89 16.74
CA GLU A 44 9.04 -13.56 16.99
C GLU A 44 8.07 -12.63 17.73
N VAL A 45 6.76 -12.92 17.71
CA VAL A 45 5.76 -12.11 18.42
C VAL A 45 5.61 -12.63 19.83
N LEU A 46 6.11 -11.84 20.82
CA LEU A 46 6.15 -12.23 22.22
C LEU A 46 4.94 -11.75 23.02
N GLY A 47 4.27 -10.71 22.55
CA GLY A 47 3.17 -10.06 23.25
C GLY A 47 1.81 -10.70 22.99
N LYS A 48 0.84 -10.36 23.86
CA LYS A 48 -0.59 -10.63 23.61
C LYS A 48 -1.20 -9.50 22.82
N ILE A 49 -2.13 -9.81 21.92
CA ILE A 49 -2.94 -8.80 21.20
C ILE A 49 -3.75 -8.01 22.23
N GLY A 50 -3.76 -6.68 22.11
CA GLY A 50 -4.47 -5.77 23.02
C GLY A 50 -3.67 -5.31 24.22
N GLY A 51 -2.35 -5.53 24.26
CA GLY A 51 -1.44 -4.87 25.20
C GLY A 51 -1.18 -3.41 24.83
N PHE A 52 -0.47 -2.67 25.68
CA PHE A 52 -0.08 -1.27 25.40
C PHE A 52 0.88 -1.14 24.22
N GLY A 53 1.60 -2.20 23.88
CA GLY A 53 2.53 -2.23 22.75
C GLY A 53 2.70 -3.64 22.22
N GLY A 54 3.08 -3.75 20.96
CA GLY A 54 3.47 -5.00 20.32
C GLY A 54 4.91 -5.35 20.68
N LEU A 55 5.16 -6.57 21.19
CA LEU A 55 6.49 -7.07 21.47
C LEU A 55 6.94 -7.98 20.32
N PHE A 56 8.04 -7.62 19.69
CA PHE A 56 8.60 -8.36 18.56
C PHE A 56 10.09 -8.59 18.79
N GLN A 57 10.51 -9.84 18.75
CA GLN A 57 11.92 -10.23 18.86
C GLN A 57 12.45 -10.56 17.46
N PRO A 58 13.15 -9.63 16.79
CA PRO A 58 13.60 -9.86 15.44
C PRO A 58 14.72 -10.91 15.39
N ASN A 59 14.67 -11.77 14.37
CA ASN A 59 15.77 -12.65 14.04
C ASN A 59 16.62 -12.01 12.92
N PHE A 60 17.85 -11.65 13.26
CA PHE A 60 18.83 -11.08 12.34
C PHE A 60 19.92 -12.06 11.90
N SER A 61 19.71 -13.37 12.09
CA SER A 61 20.66 -14.38 11.63
C SER A 61 21.00 -14.21 10.15
N GLY A 62 22.29 -14.28 9.83
CA GLY A 62 22.77 -14.08 8.45
C GLY A 62 22.91 -12.63 8.00
N MET A 63 22.63 -11.64 8.87
CA MET A 63 22.92 -10.22 8.66
C MET A 63 24.15 -9.82 9.46
N ARG A 64 25.04 -9.06 8.82
CA ARG A 64 26.22 -8.50 9.51
C ARG A 64 25.91 -7.17 10.16
N GLU A 65 25.18 -6.32 9.45
CA GLU A 65 24.82 -4.96 9.87
C GLU A 65 23.34 -4.72 9.58
N PRO A 66 22.43 -5.22 10.46
CA PRO A 66 20.99 -5.05 10.25
C PRO A 66 20.59 -3.58 10.38
N VAL A 67 19.86 -3.07 9.38
CA VAL A 67 19.28 -1.72 9.33
C VAL A 67 17.78 -1.86 9.33
N LEU A 68 17.12 -1.21 10.28
CA LEU A 68 15.65 -1.13 10.29
C LEU A 68 15.18 -0.10 9.25
N VAL A 69 14.12 -0.47 8.55
CA VAL A 69 13.45 0.37 7.56
C VAL A 69 12.00 0.49 7.96
N SER A 70 11.45 1.70 7.95
CA SER A 70 10.04 1.93 8.24
C SER A 70 9.41 2.85 7.22
N SER A 71 8.12 2.65 6.97
CA SER A 71 7.27 3.55 6.20
C SER A 71 5.90 3.66 6.87
N VAL A 72 5.23 4.78 6.64
CA VAL A 72 3.84 5.00 7.04
C VAL A 72 3.07 5.54 5.84
N ASP A 73 1.89 5.00 5.59
CA ASP A 73 1.02 5.47 4.52
C ASP A 73 -0.46 5.27 4.85
N GLY A 74 -1.33 5.83 4.02
CA GLY A 74 -2.77 5.67 4.06
C GLY A 74 -3.32 5.07 2.77
N VAL A 75 -4.64 4.84 2.73
CA VAL A 75 -5.32 4.39 1.51
C VAL A 75 -5.82 5.58 0.68
N GLY A 76 -6.09 6.69 1.33
CA GLY A 76 -6.58 7.90 0.69
C GLY A 76 -8.01 7.75 0.14
N THR A 77 -8.33 8.54 -0.88
CA THR A 77 -9.72 8.67 -1.37
C THR A 77 -10.26 7.46 -2.15
N LYS A 78 -9.47 6.40 -2.32
CA LYS A 78 -9.98 5.07 -2.72
C LYS A 78 -11.02 4.54 -1.72
N LEU A 79 -10.93 4.93 -0.45
CA LEU A 79 -11.93 4.59 0.58
C LEU A 79 -13.35 4.97 0.18
N LYS A 80 -13.54 6.07 -0.55
CA LYS A 80 -14.86 6.49 -1.04
C LYS A 80 -15.48 5.46 -1.99
N ILE A 81 -14.66 4.69 -2.72
CA ILE A 81 -15.14 3.58 -3.55
C ILE A 81 -15.56 2.39 -2.68
N ALA A 82 -14.76 2.10 -1.64
CA ALA A 82 -15.10 1.05 -0.67
C ALA A 82 -16.43 1.32 0.03
N PHE A 83 -16.68 2.56 0.42
CA PHE A 83 -17.96 2.99 1.00
C PHE A 83 -19.11 2.82 0.02
N ALA A 84 -18.98 3.32 -1.21
CA ALA A 84 -20.01 3.23 -2.23
C ALA A 84 -20.33 1.78 -2.64
N MET A 85 -19.36 0.87 -2.56
CA MET A 85 -19.50 -0.55 -2.88
C MET A 85 -19.84 -1.41 -1.65
N ASN A 86 -19.85 -0.85 -0.45
CA ASN A 86 -19.94 -1.57 0.82
C ASN A 86 -18.97 -2.76 0.89
N ARG A 87 -17.73 -2.55 0.42
CA ARG A 87 -16.70 -3.57 0.34
C ARG A 87 -15.38 -3.06 0.90
N HIS A 88 -14.95 -3.61 2.03
CA HIS A 88 -13.88 -3.07 2.86
C HIS A 88 -12.65 -3.97 3.01
N ASP A 89 -12.74 -5.24 2.59
CA ASP A 89 -11.63 -6.21 2.66
C ASP A 89 -10.47 -5.89 1.71
N THR A 90 -10.75 -5.18 0.61
CA THR A 90 -9.75 -4.82 -0.39
C THR A 90 -8.83 -3.71 0.10
N VAL A 91 -9.40 -2.67 0.73
CA VAL A 91 -8.63 -1.49 1.16
C VAL A 91 -7.71 -1.79 2.33
N GLY A 92 -8.05 -2.78 3.17
CA GLY A 92 -7.12 -3.30 4.17
C GLY A 92 -5.88 -3.96 3.53
N GLN A 93 -6.08 -4.72 2.43
CA GLN A 93 -4.96 -5.28 1.67
C GLN A 93 -4.14 -4.19 0.97
N ASP A 94 -4.81 -3.16 0.45
CA ASP A 94 -4.15 -2.02 -0.19
C ASP A 94 -3.13 -1.37 0.74
N LEU A 95 -3.55 -1.06 1.97
CA LEU A 95 -2.70 -0.39 2.95
C LEU A 95 -1.42 -1.17 3.24
N VAL A 96 -1.55 -2.46 3.54
CA VAL A 96 -0.40 -3.31 3.84
C VAL A 96 0.52 -3.44 2.62
N ASN A 97 -0.05 -3.71 1.44
CA ASN A 97 0.74 -3.90 0.22
C ASN A 97 1.48 -2.62 -0.19
N HIS A 98 0.86 -1.45 -0.01
CA HIS A 98 1.50 -0.16 -0.24
C HIS A 98 2.74 -0.01 0.64
N CYS A 99 2.57 -0.09 1.96
CA CYS A 99 3.67 0.04 2.91
C CYS A 99 4.77 -1.03 2.71
N VAL A 100 4.40 -2.27 2.37
CA VAL A 100 5.37 -3.34 2.06
C VAL A 100 6.20 -2.99 0.84
N ASN A 101 5.59 -2.45 -0.22
CA ASN A 101 6.32 -2.04 -1.42
C ASN A 101 7.29 -0.89 -1.14
N ASP A 102 6.93 0.06 -0.27
CA ASP A 102 7.78 1.20 0.07
C ASP A 102 9.08 0.78 0.77
N ILE A 103 9.04 -0.23 1.62
CA ILE A 103 10.27 -0.74 2.23
C ILE A 103 11.00 -1.72 1.31
N ALA A 104 10.28 -2.42 0.43
CA ALA A 104 10.87 -3.36 -0.51
C ALA A 104 11.78 -2.68 -1.54
N VAL A 105 11.51 -1.40 -1.91
CA VAL A 105 12.39 -0.63 -2.81
C VAL A 105 13.78 -0.38 -2.22
N LEU A 106 13.93 -0.45 -0.91
CA LEU A 106 15.20 -0.35 -0.21
C LEU A 106 15.88 -1.72 0.00
N GLY A 107 15.28 -2.82 -0.53
CA GLY A 107 15.77 -4.19 -0.34
C GLY A 107 15.37 -4.80 1.02
N ALA A 108 14.49 -4.16 1.78
CA ALA A 108 14.08 -4.63 3.09
C ALA A 108 13.03 -5.74 3.01
N ARG A 109 13.12 -6.71 3.93
CA ARG A 109 12.04 -7.64 4.21
C ARG A 109 11.15 -7.13 5.34
N PRO A 110 9.83 -7.30 5.26
CA PRO A 110 8.93 -6.92 6.35
C PRO A 110 9.21 -7.70 7.64
N LEU A 111 8.96 -7.07 8.78
CA LEU A 111 8.97 -7.70 10.10
C LEU A 111 7.57 -7.65 10.71
N PHE A 112 7.05 -6.47 10.94
CA PHE A 112 5.73 -6.28 11.53
C PHE A 112 5.03 -5.04 11.00
N PHE A 113 3.72 -5.03 11.19
CA PHE A 113 2.80 -3.97 10.79
C PHE A 113 1.96 -3.50 11.97
N LEU A 114 1.66 -2.22 12.01
CA LEU A 114 0.75 -1.56 12.94
C LEU A 114 -0.29 -0.80 12.12
N ASP A 115 -1.58 -0.95 12.46
CA ASP A 115 -2.67 -0.26 11.80
C ASP A 115 -3.29 0.84 12.66
N TYR A 116 -3.86 1.83 12.00
CA TYR A 116 -4.73 2.83 12.60
C TYR A 116 -6.05 2.87 11.83
N ILE A 117 -7.16 2.77 12.55
CA ILE A 117 -8.51 2.92 12.01
C ILE A 117 -9.20 4.04 12.78
N GLY A 118 -9.39 5.19 12.13
CA GLY A 118 -10.19 6.29 12.64
C GLY A 118 -11.57 6.29 11.99
N ALA A 119 -12.66 6.18 12.75
CA ALA A 119 -14.00 6.08 12.21
C ALA A 119 -14.97 7.03 12.95
N GLU A 120 -16.04 7.48 12.29
CA GLU A 120 -17.14 8.17 12.99
C GLU A 120 -17.69 7.25 14.07
N ARG A 121 -18.02 6.01 13.69
CA ARG A 121 -18.48 4.96 14.57
C ARG A 121 -17.95 3.62 14.10
N LEU A 122 -17.67 2.72 15.04
CA LEU A 122 -17.20 1.38 14.73
C LEU A 122 -18.37 0.49 14.29
N GLU A 123 -18.43 0.18 13.01
CA GLU A 123 -19.35 -0.82 12.47
C GLU A 123 -18.68 -2.20 12.45
N PRO A 124 -19.17 -3.20 13.24
CA PRO A 124 -18.47 -4.47 13.44
C PRO A 124 -18.13 -5.22 12.15
N GLN A 125 -19.05 -5.25 11.19
CA GLN A 125 -18.87 -5.96 9.93
C GLN A 125 -17.80 -5.29 9.05
N VAL A 126 -17.76 -3.96 9.02
CA VAL A 126 -16.74 -3.18 8.31
C VAL A 126 -15.38 -3.44 8.92
N PHE A 127 -15.29 -3.36 10.24
CA PHE A 127 -14.05 -3.61 10.97
C PHE A 127 -13.51 -5.02 10.74
N GLU A 128 -14.38 -6.05 10.80
CA GLU A 128 -13.99 -7.43 10.51
C GLU A 128 -13.48 -7.62 9.08
N GLN A 129 -14.04 -6.92 8.10
CA GLN A 129 -13.55 -6.92 6.72
C GLN A 129 -12.16 -6.25 6.62
N LEU A 130 -11.97 -5.09 7.25
CA LEU A 130 -10.68 -4.39 7.26
C LEU A 130 -9.58 -5.28 7.85
N ILE A 131 -9.82 -5.84 9.04
CA ILE A 131 -8.85 -6.75 9.68
C ILE A 131 -8.61 -8.01 8.83
N SER A 132 -9.62 -8.53 8.17
CA SER A 132 -9.43 -9.64 7.23
C SER A 132 -8.53 -9.26 6.06
N GLY A 133 -8.66 -8.03 5.56
CA GLY A 133 -7.77 -7.46 4.54
C GLY A 133 -6.34 -7.33 5.03
N PHE A 134 -6.13 -6.70 6.19
CA PHE A 134 -4.80 -6.55 6.79
C PHE A 134 -4.12 -7.91 7.02
N THR A 135 -4.81 -8.85 7.67
CA THR A 135 -4.24 -10.16 7.99
C THR A 135 -3.91 -10.97 6.75
N LYS A 136 -4.74 -10.91 5.71
CA LYS A 136 -4.48 -11.57 4.43
C LYS A 136 -3.21 -11.05 3.77
N ALA A 137 -3.04 -9.73 3.71
CA ALA A 137 -1.88 -9.11 3.09
C ALA A 137 -0.62 -9.28 3.96
N CYS A 138 -0.71 -9.13 5.29
CA CYS A 138 0.38 -9.38 6.21
C CYS A 138 0.89 -10.83 6.11
N LYS A 139 -0.02 -11.82 6.07
CA LYS A 139 0.35 -13.23 5.87
C LYS A 139 1.08 -13.45 4.54
N ALA A 140 0.57 -12.86 3.45
CA ALA A 140 1.21 -12.96 2.13
C ALA A 140 2.61 -12.32 2.10
N ALA A 141 2.80 -11.22 2.84
CA ALA A 141 4.08 -10.53 2.97
C ALA A 141 5.00 -11.15 4.04
N LYS A 142 4.58 -12.20 4.75
CA LYS A 142 5.30 -12.78 5.92
C LYS A 142 5.61 -11.71 6.96
N CYS A 143 4.62 -10.90 7.29
CA CYS A 143 4.69 -9.75 8.19
C CYS A 143 3.69 -9.97 9.33
N ALA A 144 4.09 -9.75 10.57
CA ALA A 144 3.19 -9.91 11.71
C ALA A 144 2.37 -8.63 11.94
N LEU A 145 1.04 -8.74 12.01
CA LEU A 145 0.19 -7.66 12.51
C LEU A 145 0.22 -7.72 14.04
N ILE A 146 1.02 -6.85 14.69
CA ILE A 146 1.31 -6.97 16.13
C ILE A 146 0.52 -6.01 17.02
N GLY A 147 -0.21 -5.06 16.42
CA GLY A 147 -1.00 -4.06 17.14
C GLY A 147 -1.52 -3.00 16.22
N GLY A 148 -2.18 -2.04 16.81
CA GLY A 148 -2.76 -0.90 16.12
C GLY A 148 -3.68 -0.12 17.04
N GLU A 149 -4.34 0.89 16.50
CA GLU A 149 -5.30 1.73 17.21
C GLU A 149 -6.62 1.80 16.45
N THR A 150 -7.72 1.75 17.19
CA THR A 150 -9.06 1.94 16.64
C THR A 150 -9.77 3.02 17.41
N ALA A 151 -9.97 4.19 16.80
CA ALA A 151 -10.57 5.35 17.40
C ALA A 151 -11.96 5.62 16.83
N GLN A 152 -12.96 5.79 17.71
CA GLN A 152 -14.27 6.32 17.35
C GLN A 152 -14.26 7.81 17.57
N MET A 153 -14.46 8.60 16.52
CA MET A 153 -14.33 10.06 16.51
C MET A 153 -15.56 10.70 15.87
N PRO A 154 -16.70 10.71 16.59
CA PRO A 154 -17.93 11.36 16.12
C PRO A 154 -17.69 12.83 15.79
N GLY A 155 -18.18 13.27 14.63
CA GLY A 155 -18.02 14.65 14.16
C GLY A 155 -16.73 14.93 13.39
N MET A 156 -15.72 14.05 13.40
CA MET A 156 -14.53 14.16 12.55
C MET A 156 -14.73 13.50 11.18
N TYR A 157 -15.42 12.37 11.14
CA TYR A 157 -15.77 11.65 9.91
C TYR A 157 -17.28 11.73 9.67
N GLN A 158 -17.67 11.59 8.41
CA GLN A 158 -19.09 11.44 8.08
C GLN A 158 -19.58 10.05 8.50
N ARG A 159 -20.90 9.95 8.71
CA ARG A 159 -21.52 8.69 9.12
C ARG A 159 -21.18 7.57 8.12
N GLY A 160 -20.66 6.44 8.65
CA GLY A 160 -20.25 5.27 7.87
C GLY A 160 -18.88 5.41 7.22
N GLU A 161 -18.17 6.51 7.45
CA GLU A 161 -16.82 6.72 6.94
C GLU A 161 -15.74 6.46 7.99
N TYR A 162 -14.58 6.07 7.50
CA TYR A 162 -13.36 5.85 8.28
C TYR A 162 -12.14 6.28 7.47
N ASP A 163 -11.03 6.45 8.15
CA ASP A 163 -9.70 6.57 7.56
C ASP A 163 -8.78 5.46 8.05
N LEU A 164 -7.79 5.13 7.24
CA LEU A 164 -6.83 4.07 7.48
C LEU A 164 -5.41 4.61 7.32
N ALA A 165 -4.57 4.35 8.30
CA ALA A 165 -3.13 4.53 8.20
C ALA A 165 -2.42 3.27 8.70
N GLY A 166 -1.24 3.00 8.19
CA GLY A 166 -0.45 1.84 8.59
C GLY A 166 1.03 2.14 8.66
N THR A 167 1.69 1.56 9.63
CA THR A 167 3.13 1.65 9.81
C THR A 167 3.74 0.27 9.63
N ILE A 168 4.70 0.16 8.72
CA ILE A 168 5.49 -1.04 8.52
C ILE A 168 6.89 -0.85 9.06
N VAL A 169 7.43 -1.91 9.66
CA VAL A 169 8.84 -2.00 10.01
C VAL A 169 9.42 -3.24 9.34
N GLY A 170 10.54 -3.05 8.68
CA GLY A 170 11.31 -4.10 8.02
C GLY A 170 12.79 -4.01 8.35
N VAL A 171 13.57 -4.90 7.77
CA VAL A 171 15.02 -4.95 7.96
C VAL A 171 15.74 -5.30 6.68
N VAL A 172 16.90 -4.70 6.50
CA VAL A 172 17.85 -5.02 5.42
C VAL A 172 19.27 -5.06 5.97
N ASP A 173 20.13 -5.91 5.43
CA ASP A 173 21.57 -5.83 5.72
C ASP A 173 22.14 -4.59 5.01
N ARG A 174 22.94 -3.76 5.70
CA ARG A 174 23.50 -2.52 5.16
C ARG A 174 24.14 -2.71 3.78
N LYS A 175 24.86 -3.82 3.57
CA LYS A 175 25.53 -4.13 2.30
C LYS A 175 24.59 -4.57 1.17
N LYS A 176 23.34 -4.88 1.52
CA LYS A 176 22.29 -5.29 0.56
C LYS A 176 21.26 -4.20 0.29
N MET A 177 21.44 -3.02 0.88
CA MET A 177 20.56 -1.88 0.63
C MET A 177 20.56 -1.52 -0.86
N ILE A 178 19.39 -1.15 -1.37
CA ILE A 178 19.19 -0.66 -2.72
C ILE A 178 18.97 0.85 -2.61
N ASP A 179 20.00 1.63 -2.94
CA ASP A 179 20.04 3.08 -2.74
C ASP A 179 20.26 3.90 -4.02
N GLY A 180 20.32 3.22 -5.18
CA GLY A 180 20.54 3.88 -6.47
C GLY A 180 21.99 4.26 -6.78
N ASN A 181 22.90 4.22 -5.82
CA ASN A 181 24.27 4.70 -6.00
C ASN A 181 25.08 3.97 -7.10
N ARG A 182 24.64 2.77 -7.49
CA ARG A 182 25.27 1.96 -8.55
C ARG A 182 24.66 2.18 -9.93
N ILE A 183 23.63 3.02 -10.05
CA ILE A 183 23.02 3.37 -11.34
C ILE A 183 24.01 4.17 -12.17
N THR A 184 24.11 3.80 -13.43
CA THR A 184 25.03 4.43 -14.40
C THR A 184 24.35 4.59 -15.75
N PRO A 185 24.75 5.57 -16.56
CA PRO A 185 24.29 5.66 -17.95
C PRO A 185 24.50 4.34 -18.68
N GLY A 186 23.54 3.95 -19.51
CA GLY A 186 23.48 2.67 -20.20
C GLY A 186 22.72 1.58 -19.44
N ASP A 187 22.32 1.76 -18.19
CA ASP A 187 21.47 0.81 -17.47
C ASP A 187 20.07 0.74 -18.08
N ALA A 188 19.40 -0.40 -17.92
CA ALA A 188 18.03 -0.60 -18.37
C ALA A 188 17.04 -0.20 -17.29
N VAL A 189 15.93 0.41 -17.69
CA VAL A 189 14.74 0.61 -16.85
C VAL A 189 13.71 -0.44 -17.22
N LEU A 190 13.30 -1.25 -16.23
CA LEU A 190 12.32 -2.31 -16.37
C LEU A 190 11.08 -1.97 -15.56
N GLY A 191 9.89 -2.23 -16.11
CA GLY A 191 8.60 -1.97 -15.44
C GLY A 191 7.88 -3.25 -15.06
N LEU A 192 7.46 -3.38 -13.81
CA LEU A 192 6.52 -4.38 -13.38
C LEU A 192 5.09 -3.84 -13.54
N PRO A 193 4.20 -4.61 -14.18
CA PRO A 193 2.85 -4.10 -14.44
C PRO A 193 2.07 -3.89 -13.16
N SER A 194 1.31 -2.78 -13.11
CA SER A 194 0.24 -2.58 -12.14
C SER A 194 -1.00 -3.39 -12.55
N ASN A 195 -1.96 -3.51 -11.64
CA ASN A 195 -3.25 -4.12 -11.93
C ASN A 195 -4.41 -3.10 -11.84
N GLY A 196 -4.13 -1.85 -12.08
CA GLY A 196 -5.06 -0.71 -12.03
C GLY A 196 -4.42 0.49 -11.37
N LEU A 197 -5.24 1.39 -10.80
CA LEU A 197 -4.78 2.63 -10.18
C LEU A 197 -3.93 2.41 -8.92
N HIS A 198 -4.01 1.26 -8.31
CA HIS A 198 -3.48 0.95 -6.99
C HIS A 198 -4.18 1.79 -5.89
N THR A 199 -3.48 2.76 -5.28
CA THR A 199 -4.02 3.61 -4.21
C THR A 199 -3.90 5.11 -4.51
N ASN A 200 -3.44 5.49 -5.70
CA ASN A 200 -3.16 6.88 -6.04
C ASN A 200 -4.02 7.40 -7.21
N GLY A 201 -4.20 8.72 -7.26
CA GLY A 201 -4.98 9.38 -8.32
C GLY A 201 -6.49 9.31 -8.14
N TYR A 202 -7.01 8.76 -7.03
CA TYR A 202 -8.45 8.52 -6.84
C TYR A 202 -9.27 9.79 -6.72
N SER A 203 -8.73 10.90 -6.25
CA SER A 203 -9.46 12.18 -6.22
C SER A 203 -9.81 12.65 -7.64
N LEU A 204 -8.84 12.63 -8.55
CA LEU A 204 -9.05 12.95 -9.95
C LEU A 204 -9.94 11.92 -10.64
N ALA A 205 -9.65 10.63 -10.44
CA ALA A 205 -10.44 9.55 -11.05
C ALA A 205 -11.92 9.62 -10.67
N ARG A 206 -12.24 9.89 -9.41
CA ARG A 206 -13.63 10.05 -8.93
C ARG A 206 -14.29 11.27 -9.53
N LYS A 207 -13.60 12.41 -9.57
CA LYS A 207 -14.10 13.62 -10.22
C LYS A 207 -14.46 13.37 -11.68
N ILE A 208 -13.55 12.75 -12.44
CA ILE A 208 -13.80 12.43 -13.86
C ILE A 208 -14.97 11.46 -14.00
N LEU A 209 -14.88 10.29 -13.36
CA LEU A 209 -15.82 9.19 -13.61
C LEU A 209 -17.22 9.48 -13.06
N PHE A 210 -17.34 10.04 -11.86
CA PHE A 210 -18.63 10.17 -11.19
C PHE A 210 -19.25 11.55 -11.33
N GLU A 211 -18.43 12.63 -11.38
CA GLU A 211 -18.96 13.98 -11.46
C GLU A 211 -19.04 14.46 -12.93
N GLN A 212 -17.99 14.26 -13.75
CA GLN A 212 -17.98 14.73 -15.13
C GLN A 212 -18.71 13.75 -16.08
N MET A 213 -18.36 12.46 -16.03
CA MET A 213 -18.98 11.44 -16.88
C MET A 213 -20.31 10.91 -16.33
N GLN A 214 -20.75 11.31 -15.13
CA GLN A 214 -21.99 10.89 -14.47
C GLN A 214 -22.16 9.36 -14.39
N LEU A 215 -21.03 8.64 -14.27
CA LEU A 215 -21.03 7.19 -14.09
C LEU A 215 -21.28 6.83 -12.62
N SER A 216 -21.59 5.57 -12.37
CA SER A 216 -21.73 4.99 -11.02
C SER A 216 -20.76 3.82 -10.83
N PRO A 217 -20.51 3.35 -9.60
CA PRO A 217 -19.71 2.16 -9.37
C PRO A 217 -20.25 0.90 -10.04
N SER A 218 -21.56 0.81 -10.29
CA SER A 218 -22.20 -0.31 -11.02
C SER A 218 -22.11 -0.20 -12.54
N SER A 219 -21.66 0.94 -13.08
CA SER A 219 -21.52 1.14 -14.53
C SER A 219 -20.56 0.11 -15.14
N LYS A 220 -20.96 -0.41 -16.30
CA LYS A 220 -20.16 -1.32 -17.13
C LYS A 220 -19.67 -0.55 -18.35
N LEU A 221 -18.36 -0.50 -18.55
CA LEU A 221 -17.74 0.12 -19.70
C LEU A 221 -17.24 -0.97 -20.66
N PRO A 222 -17.44 -0.84 -21.98
CA PRO A 222 -17.02 -1.87 -22.95
C PRO A 222 -15.54 -2.24 -22.87
N ALA A 223 -14.69 -1.29 -22.48
CA ALA A 223 -13.25 -1.47 -22.34
C ALA A 223 -12.84 -2.21 -21.05
N LEU A 224 -13.76 -2.39 -20.09
CA LEU A 224 -13.48 -3.00 -18.79
C LEU A 224 -14.18 -4.36 -18.66
N ALA A 225 -13.46 -5.36 -18.17
CA ALA A 225 -14.03 -6.70 -17.96
C ALA A 225 -14.99 -6.79 -16.76
N LYS A 226 -14.99 -5.78 -15.87
CA LYS A 226 -15.74 -5.71 -14.64
C LYS A 226 -16.50 -4.40 -14.54
N THR A 227 -17.37 -4.28 -13.52
CA THR A 227 -17.97 -2.98 -13.19
C THR A 227 -16.89 -1.98 -12.81
N LEU A 228 -17.21 -0.69 -12.95
CA LEU A 228 -16.27 0.38 -12.62
C LEU A 228 -15.80 0.32 -11.16
N GLY A 229 -16.71 0.06 -10.22
CA GLY A 229 -16.37 -0.10 -8.81
C GLY A 229 -15.43 -1.27 -8.53
N GLU A 230 -15.66 -2.42 -9.19
CA GLU A 230 -14.76 -3.58 -9.08
C GLU A 230 -13.38 -3.32 -9.68
N GLU A 231 -13.30 -2.57 -10.78
CA GLU A 231 -12.04 -2.15 -11.38
C GLU A 231 -11.28 -1.21 -10.45
N LEU A 232 -11.96 -0.23 -9.87
CA LEU A 232 -11.37 0.73 -8.94
C LEU A 232 -10.99 0.09 -7.58
N LEU A 233 -11.67 -0.99 -7.15
CA LEU A 233 -11.33 -1.72 -5.93
C LEU A 233 -10.31 -2.84 -6.14
N ARG A 234 -9.66 -2.93 -7.31
CA ARG A 234 -8.55 -3.86 -7.48
C ARG A 234 -7.49 -3.62 -6.42
N VAL A 235 -7.10 -4.70 -5.74
CA VAL A 235 -6.12 -4.64 -4.66
C VAL A 235 -4.76 -4.22 -5.21
N HIS A 236 -4.11 -3.29 -4.55
CA HIS A 236 -2.75 -2.86 -4.81
C HIS A 236 -1.79 -4.06 -4.81
N ARG A 237 -1.03 -4.22 -5.88
CA ARG A 237 -0.16 -5.37 -6.06
C ARG A 237 1.02 -5.33 -5.10
N ASN A 238 1.27 -6.43 -4.40
CA ASN A 238 2.49 -6.61 -3.63
C ASN A 238 3.61 -7.12 -4.54
N TYR A 239 4.69 -6.35 -4.67
CA TYR A 239 5.87 -6.68 -5.49
C TYR A 239 6.99 -7.36 -4.69
N GLN A 240 6.94 -7.28 -3.36
CA GLN A 240 8.00 -7.77 -2.48
C GLN A 240 8.38 -9.24 -2.74
N PRO A 241 7.45 -10.22 -2.93
CA PRO A 241 7.83 -11.59 -3.20
C PRO A 241 8.62 -11.77 -4.51
N LEU A 242 8.27 -10.99 -5.54
CA LEU A 242 9.01 -11.00 -6.82
C LEU A 242 10.41 -10.42 -6.64
N LEU A 243 10.52 -9.26 -5.98
CA LEU A 243 11.79 -8.59 -5.74
C LEU A 243 12.72 -9.45 -4.87
N ALA A 244 12.19 -10.08 -3.83
CA ALA A 244 12.94 -10.98 -2.95
C ALA A 244 13.45 -12.25 -3.64
N SER A 245 12.87 -12.64 -4.78
CA SER A 245 13.33 -13.79 -5.58
C SER A 245 14.53 -13.48 -6.48
N LEU A 246 14.87 -12.20 -6.63
CA LEU A 246 16.00 -11.77 -7.45
C LEU A 246 17.32 -11.99 -6.71
N PRO A 247 18.37 -12.48 -7.40
CA PRO A 247 19.69 -12.58 -6.83
C PRO A 247 20.21 -11.24 -6.33
N SER A 248 20.87 -11.26 -5.19
CA SER A 248 21.46 -10.06 -4.60
C SER A 248 22.46 -9.41 -5.57
N GLY A 249 22.40 -8.09 -5.68
CA GLY A 249 23.32 -7.31 -6.52
C GLY A 249 22.86 -7.06 -7.94
N MET A 250 21.87 -7.78 -8.47
CA MET A 250 21.34 -7.54 -9.82
C MET A 250 20.59 -6.22 -9.96
N VAL A 251 19.87 -5.83 -8.92
CA VAL A 251 19.09 -4.59 -8.90
C VAL A 251 19.98 -3.46 -8.40
N LYS A 252 20.02 -2.37 -9.16
CA LYS A 252 20.77 -1.15 -8.81
C LYS A 252 19.88 -0.09 -8.17
N GLY A 253 18.60 -0.02 -8.58
CA GLY A 253 17.61 0.89 -8.07
C GLY A 253 16.19 0.38 -8.23
N LEU A 254 15.29 0.81 -7.37
CA LEU A 254 13.86 0.48 -7.39
C LEU A 254 13.05 1.75 -7.12
N ALA A 255 11.93 1.90 -7.82
CA ALA A 255 10.97 2.95 -7.55
C ALA A 255 9.54 2.38 -7.51
N HIS A 256 8.86 2.56 -6.39
CA HIS A 256 7.44 2.27 -6.25
C HIS A 256 6.64 3.42 -6.88
N ILE A 257 5.84 3.12 -7.91
CA ILE A 257 5.12 4.15 -8.65
C ILE A 257 3.79 4.43 -7.97
N THR A 258 3.78 5.49 -7.19
CA THR A 258 2.67 5.99 -6.37
C THR A 258 2.20 7.36 -6.86
N GLY A 259 1.73 8.23 -5.96
CA GLY A 259 1.44 9.63 -6.28
C GLY A 259 2.67 10.34 -6.86
N GLY A 260 2.48 11.09 -7.92
CA GLY A 260 3.58 11.65 -8.72
C GLY A 260 3.99 10.78 -9.92
N GLY A 261 3.43 9.56 -10.05
CA GLY A 261 3.65 8.69 -11.21
C GLY A 261 5.11 8.35 -11.45
N LEU A 262 5.47 8.08 -12.70
CA LEU A 262 6.86 7.83 -13.09
C LEU A 262 7.74 9.07 -12.96
N LEU A 263 7.17 10.26 -13.18
CA LEU A 263 7.90 11.51 -13.22
C LEU A 263 8.51 11.92 -11.86
N ASP A 264 7.80 11.68 -10.76
CA ASP A 264 8.22 12.10 -9.43
C ASP A 264 8.82 10.96 -8.58
N ASN A 265 8.56 9.69 -8.95
CA ASN A 265 9.06 8.56 -8.16
C ASN A 265 10.41 8.01 -8.65
N LEU A 266 10.68 7.98 -9.96
CA LEU A 266 12.00 7.56 -10.46
C LEU A 266 13.13 8.48 -10.01
N PRO A 267 12.99 9.82 -10.00
CA PRO A 267 14.07 10.73 -9.53
C PRO A 267 14.55 10.44 -8.11
N ARG A 268 13.70 9.87 -7.26
CA ARG A 268 14.07 9.56 -5.85
C ARG A 268 15.21 8.56 -5.72
N VAL A 269 15.48 7.78 -6.77
CA VAL A 269 16.51 6.74 -6.77
C VAL A 269 17.63 7.05 -7.76
N LEU A 270 17.45 8.03 -8.65
CA LEU A 270 18.45 8.40 -9.64
C LEU A 270 19.62 9.17 -9.03
N PRO A 271 20.87 8.87 -9.39
CA PRO A 271 21.99 9.76 -9.17
C PRO A 271 21.80 11.09 -9.92
N LYS A 272 22.36 12.17 -9.38
CA LYS A 272 22.24 13.53 -9.97
C LYS A 272 22.79 13.68 -11.38
N ASN A 273 23.60 12.75 -11.85
CA ASN A 273 24.19 12.74 -13.19
C ASN A 273 23.54 11.75 -14.14
N CYS A 274 22.36 11.23 -13.79
CA CYS A 274 21.62 10.24 -14.57
C CYS A 274 20.17 10.66 -14.75
N ASP A 275 19.67 10.62 -15.98
CA ASP A 275 18.26 10.74 -16.32
C ASP A 275 17.69 9.39 -16.68
N ALA A 276 16.39 9.17 -16.46
CA ALA A 276 15.68 8.03 -16.99
C ALA A 276 14.85 8.45 -18.20
N VAL A 277 15.08 7.82 -19.34
CA VAL A 277 14.27 8.01 -20.55
C VAL A 277 13.29 6.84 -20.65
N ILE A 278 11.99 7.14 -20.61
CA ILE A 278 10.90 6.16 -20.57
C ILE A 278 10.17 6.15 -21.91
N GLU A 279 10.14 4.99 -22.55
CA GLU A 279 9.41 4.73 -23.78
C GLU A 279 7.97 4.32 -23.48
N THR A 280 7.04 5.27 -23.55
CA THR A 280 5.64 5.05 -23.13
C THR A 280 4.91 4.00 -23.97
N ARG A 281 5.38 3.71 -25.17
CA ARG A 281 4.86 2.67 -26.07
C ARG A 281 5.38 1.26 -25.78
N ALA A 282 6.34 1.11 -24.84
CA ALA A 282 6.93 -0.18 -24.53
C ALA A 282 5.97 -1.14 -23.79
N TRP A 283 4.85 -0.64 -23.28
CA TRP A 283 3.80 -1.47 -22.67
C TRP A 283 2.40 -1.01 -23.07
N LYS A 284 1.45 -1.93 -22.92
CA LYS A 284 0.05 -1.59 -23.14
C LYS A 284 -0.52 -0.94 -21.87
N THR A 285 -0.93 0.30 -21.94
CA THR A 285 -1.64 1.00 -20.88
C THR A 285 -2.98 0.32 -20.60
N PRO A 286 -3.35 0.02 -19.35
CA PRO A 286 -4.67 -0.50 -19.00
C PRO A 286 -5.79 0.47 -19.40
N ALA A 287 -6.90 -0.09 -19.89
CA ALA A 287 -8.00 0.69 -20.46
C ALA A 287 -8.64 1.73 -19.52
N ILE A 288 -8.54 1.52 -18.21
CA ILE A 288 -9.05 2.48 -17.22
C ILE A 288 -8.35 3.85 -17.36
N PHE A 289 -7.03 3.88 -17.65
CA PHE A 289 -6.29 5.12 -17.81
C PHE A 289 -6.69 5.87 -19.10
N GLU A 290 -6.94 5.14 -20.19
CA GLU A 290 -7.49 5.76 -21.42
C GLU A 290 -8.89 6.33 -21.18
N THR A 291 -9.72 5.62 -20.41
CA THR A 291 -11.04 6.10 -20.01
C THR A 291 -10.94 7.40 -19.20
N LEU A 292 -10.01 7.45 -18.23
CA LEU A 292 -9.80 8.65 -17.42
C LEU A 292 -9.26 9.81 -18.25
N GLN A 293 -8.29 9.56 -19.13
CA GLN A 293 -7.71 10.60 -19.97
C GLN A 293 -8.75 11.25 -20.87
N ARG A 294 -9.51 10.43 -21.59
CA ARG A 294 -10.56 10.94 -22.51
C ARG A 294 -11.73 11.57 -21.77
N GLY A 295 -12.19 10.95 -20.68
CA GLY A 295 -13.32 11.43 -19.90
C GLY A 295 -13.07 12.73 -19.15
N GLY A 296 -11.81 13.00 -18.80
CA GLY A 296 -11.39 14.21 -18.09
C GLY A 296 -10.68 15.23 -18.97
N ASP A 297 -10.45 14.92 -20.25
CA ASP A 297 -9.60 15.72 -21.15
C ASP A 297 -8.25 16.06 -20.50
N VAL A 298 -7.65 15.04 -19.85
CA VAL A 298 -6.40 15.22 -19.10
C VAL A 298 -5.22 15.18 -20.07
N GLU A 299 -4.32 16.15 -19.91
CA GLU A 299 -3.11 16.23 -20.72
C GLU A 299 -2.24 14.97 -20.52
N GLN A 300 -1.60 14.50 -21.60
CA GLN A 300 -0.91 13.21 -21.61
C GLN A 300 0.22 13.13 -20.56
N THR A 301 1.01 14.18 -20.42
CA THR A 301 2.10 14.23 -19.44
C THR A 301 1.58 14.24 -18.01
N GLU A 302 0.47 14.95 -17.75
CA GLU A 302 -0.21 14.96 -16.46
C GLU A 302 -0.70 13.56 -16.05
N MET A 303 -1.18 12.75 -17.02
CA MET A 303 -1.54 11.35 -16.74
C MET A 303 -0.36 10.56 -16.14
N TYR A 304 0.87 10.77 -16.64
CA TYR A 304 2.07 10.12 -16.13
C TYR A 304 2.60 10.70 -14.81
N GLN A 305 2.09 11.86 -14.40
CA GLN A 305 2.38 12.46 -13.10
C GLN A 305 1.35 12.05 -12.04
N VAL A 306 0.08 11.93 -12.40
CA VAL A 306 -0.98 11.57 -11.45
C VAL A 306 -1.08 10.06 -11.24
N PHE A 307 -0.93 9.27 -12.32
CA PHE A 307 -1.21 7.84 -12.34
C PHE A 307 0.04 7.00 -12.65
N ASN A 308 0.00 5.74 -12.24
CA ASN A 308 1.05 4.76 -12.56
C ASN A 308 1.05 4.30 -14.03
N MET A 309 0.05 4.63 -14.81
CA MET A 309 -0.13 4.33 -16.23
C MET A 309 0.11 2.85 -16.61
N GLY A 310 -0.06 1.94 -15.67
CA GLY A 310 0.11 0.49 -15.87
C GLY A 310 1.46 -0.06 -15.38
N ILE A 311 2.35 0.78 -14.85
CA ILE A 311 3.62 0.39 -14.22
C ILE A 311 3.57 0.71 -12.74
N GLY A 312 3.56 -0.30 -11.88
CA GLY A 312 3.49 -0.08 -10.44
C GLY A 312 4.84 -0.14 -9.71
N MET A 313 5.86 -0.70 -10.35
CA MET A 313 7.23 -0.76 -9.83
C MET A 313 8.23 -0.64 -10.98
N ALA A 314 9.20 0.23 -10.86
CA ALA A 314 10.32 0.31 -11.78
C ALA A 314 11.57 -0.32 -11.16
N ILE A 315 12.34 -1.04 -12.00
CA ILE A 315 13.60 -1.69 -11.64
C ILE A 315 14.69 -1.13 -12.53
N ILE A 316 15.79 -0.68 -11.96
CA ILE A 316 16.97 -0.25 -12.70
C ILE A 316 18.07 -1.30 -12.50
N ALA A 317 18.61 -1.78 -13.61
CA ALA A 317 19.61 -2.84 -13.64
C ALA A 317 20.58 -2.69 -14.81
N SER A 318 21.72 -3.39 -14.74
CA SER A 318 22.67 -3.42 -15.85
C SER A 318 22.05 -4.10 -17.07
N GLN A 319 22.55 -3.78 -18.28
CA GLN A 319 22.14 -4.47 -19.53
C GLN A 319 22.35 -5.98 -19.44
N LYS A 320 23.39 -6.41 -18.71
CA LYS A 320 23.73 -7.81 -18.49
C LYS A 320 22.69 -8.55 -17.65
N ASP A 321 22.18 -7.89 -16.59
CA ASP A 321 21.27 -8.49 -15.62
C ASP A 321 19.80 -8.39 -16.05
N ALA A 322 19.45 -7.41 -16.89
CA ALA A 322 18.10 -7.14 -17.34
C ALA A 322 17.37 -8.38 -17.93
N PRO A 323 17.98 -9.21 -18.80
CA PRO A 323 17.30 -10.39 -19.34
C PRO A 323 16.89 -11.40 -18.26
N GLU A 324 17.73 -11.63 -17.26
CA GLU A 324 17.42 -12.56 -16.17
C GLU A 324 16.33 -12.02 -15.25
N ILE A 325 16.33 -10.71 -14.96
CA ILE A 325 15.26 -10.04 -14.22
C ILE A 325 13.92 -10.18 -14.98
N ILE A 326 13.91 -9.90 -16.28
CA ILE A 326 12.72 -10.05 -17.13
C ILE A 326 12.20 -11.49 -17.09
N ARG A 327 13.09 -12.47 -17.25
CA ARG A 327 12.73 -13.89 -17.20
C ARG A 327 12.06 -14.29 -15.88
N ARG A 328 12.58 -13.81 -14.74
CA ARG A 328 12.06 -14.14 -13.40
C ARG A 328 10.78 -13.40 -13.05
N THR A 329 10.68 -12.14 -13.44
CA THR A 329 9.61 -11.24 -12.95
C THR A 329 8.53 -10.96 -13.98
N ARG A 330 8.80 -11.27 -15.26
CA ARG A 330 8.00 -10.85 -16.42
C ARG A 330 7.90 -9.33 -16.56
N ALA A 331 8.88 -8.60 -16.01
CA ALA A 331 9.01 -7.17 -16.23
C ALA A 331 9.16 -6.87 -17.73
N LYS A 332 8.78 -5.68 -18.14
CA LYS A 332 9.02 -5.19 -19.49
C LYS A 332 10.15 -4.17 -19.47
N ARG A 333 11.00 -4.15 -20.48
CA ARG A 333 11.91 -3.04 -20.67
C ARG A 333 11.06 -1.83 -21.07
N ILE A 334 11.17 -0.75 -20.31
CA ILE A 334 10.38 0.46 -20.49
C ILE A 334 11.24 1.71 -20.73
N GLY A 335 12.59 1.54 -20.75
CA GLY A 335 13.48 2.66 -21.00
C GLY A 335 14.93 2.36 -20.68
N SER A 336 15.72 3.41 -20.59
CA SER A 336 17.15 3.40 -20.31
C SER A 336 17.57 4.55 -19.41
N ILE A 337 18.74 4.41 -18.81
CA ILE A 337 19.41 5.47 -18.06
C ILE A 337 20.42 6.15 -18.97
N GLU A 338 20.37 7.48 -19.02
CA GLU A 338 21.25 8.31 -19.81
C GLU A 338 22.03 9.29 -18.90
N ARG A 339 23.01 9.98 -19.47
CA ARG A 339 23.64 11.10 -18.75
C ARG A 339 22.66 12.26 -18.65
N GLY A 340 22.56 12.87 -17.46
CA GLY A 340 21.58 13.90 -17.24
C GLY A 340 21.73 14.65 -15.92
N SER A 341 20.61 15.01 -15.32
CA SER A 341 20.51 15.87 -14.14
C SER A 341 19.62 15.33 -13.02
N GLY A 342 19.21 14.05 -13.10
CA GLY A 342 18.33 13.41 -12.13
C GLY A 342 16.85 13.48 -12.52
N CYS A 343 16.55 13.69 -13.79
CA CYS A 343 15.21 13.89 -14.31
C CYS A 343 14.64 12.63 -15.03
N VAL A 344 13.35 12.69 -15.35
CA VAL A 344 12.68 11.69 -16.18
C VAL A 344 12.16 12.33 -17.45
N GLY A 345 12.56 11.78 -18.60
CA GLY A 345 12.02 12.11 -19.90
C GLY A 345 11.03 11.05 -20.38
N LEU A 346 9.93 11.47 -20.97
CA LEU A 346 8.94 10.59 -21.61
C LEU A 346 9.07 10.66 -23.13
N SER A 347 9.18 9.51 -23.78
CA SER A 347 9.10 9.34 -25.24
C SER A 347 7.74 8.73 -25.58
N PHE A 348 6.93 9.46 -26.34
CA PHE A 348 5.56 9.09 -26.73
C PHE A 348 5.53 8.41 -28.11
#